data_b48a254fb12cf755f8ef633d92765d62
#
_entry.id   b48a254fb12cf755f8ef633d92765d62
#
_cell.length_a   1.000
_cell.length_b   1.000
_cell.length_c   1.000
_cell.angle_alpha   90.00
_cell.angle_beta   90.00
_cell.angle_gamma   90.00
#
_symmetry.space_group_name_H-M   'P 1'
#
loop_
_entity.id
_entity.type
_entity.pdbx_description
1 polymer ?
#
loop_
_entity_poly.entity_id
_entity_poly.type
_entity_poly.pdbx_seq_one_letter_code
_entity_poly.pdbx_strand_id
1 'polypeptide(L)'
;IITALSNFLISSNASAESIWPQFRGPNMNGIAPSQAIPKDFSTNNKLIWKIPTPKGHSSPSIWKNKIFITGHNKKNFKFICLNRNTGEVLWEQKRPISKIRIYDHVAGDPSNSTPATNGDIVIFYFDDYGVIATDLNGKLKWEHIVAPISSSFSYGASPIISNDKVFINRDGGIDSSLLCLDLNTGKKIWSAKRPNFIPSFCSPYPMQQGNKNLILTGGSGKLIAYSAINGEEIWSTIGLPSFVCPSPVESNGVVVFGGWTTAHVSGQNRVESVFDEDSNVSEKSKKDPIAFFNQFDADKDQKLSLLEFPASRAKDAFNYIDTNRDGFVIMDEWAPLYTNQPNAPGRNVMLGIATGGTGDITKSNVLWELKKGLPYVASPLIYRNRVYLAAKGGFMTCVELKTGKPFYQKERLGVGGEYYASPIAVGDHLIVCAHRGNVFLIKASKKMEIVHVTNLKEKIYATPAVVDSKIYIRSADHLWSFGE
;
A
#
# COMPACT_ATOMS: atom_id res chain seq x y z
N ILE A 1 5.94 -55.22 31.87
CA ILE A 1 5.71 -53.87 32.40
C ILE A 1 5.53 -52.97 31.16
N ILE A 2 4.26 -52.72 30.80
CA ILE A 2 3.89 -51.85 29.70
C ILE A 2 3.56 -50.50 30.31
N THR A 3 4.38 -49.50 30.04
CA THR A 3 4.14 -48.11 30.46
C THR A 3 3.28 -47.41 29.38
N ALA A 4 2.03 -47.15 29.74
CA ALA A 4 1.14 -46.35 28.90
C ALA A 4 1.55 -44.88 28.95
N LEU A 5 1.99 -44.32 27.81
CA LEU A 5 2.13 -42.88 27.62
C LEU A 5 0.74 -42.30 27.33
N SER A 6 0.19 -41.62 28.30
CA SER A 6 -1.01 -40.82 28.14
C SER A 6 -0.65 -39.53 27.42
N ASN A 7 -1.06 -39.43 26.13
CA ASN A 7 -1.04 -38.18 25.38
C ASN A 7 -2.07 -37.23 25.99
N PHE A 8 -1.62 -36.27 26.76
CA PHE A 8 -2.40 -35.08 27.11
C PHE A 8 -2.49 -34.19 25.86
N LEU A 9 -3.56 -34.34 25.11
CA LEU A 9 -4.03 -33.31 24.16
C LEU A 9 -4.49 -32.11 24.98
N ILE A 10 -3.60 -31.14 25.17
CA ILE A 10 -3.98 -29.80 25.63
C ILE A 10 -4.70 -29.18 24.43
N SER A 11 -6.02 -29.24 24.43
CA SER A 11 -6.84 -28.39 23.57
C SER A 11 -6.71 -26.95 24.07
N SER A 12 -5.76 -26.21 23.51
CA SER A 12 -5.70 -24.78 23.70
C SER A 12 -6.86 -24.16 22.91
N ASN A 13 -8.02 -24.02 23.55
CA ASN A 13 -9.01 -23.03 23.18
C ASN A 13 -8.41 -21.62 23.48
N ALA A 14 -7.37 -21.24 22.77
CA ALA A 14 -7.00 -19.85 22.69
C ALA A 14 -8.14 -19.16 21.95
N SER A 15 -8.99 -18.43 22.65
CA SER A 15 -9.96 -17.51 22.05
C SER A 15 -9.17 -16.67 21.04
N ALA A 16 -9.55 -16.71 19.77
CA ALA A 16 -8.90 -15.90 18.75
C ALA A 16 -8.83 -14.45 19.27
N GLU A 17 -7.63 -13.91 19.37
CA GLU A 17 -7.47 -12.56 19.90
C GLU A 17 -8.30 -11.56 19.10
N SER A 18 -9.00 -10.66 19.80
CA SER A 18 -9.85 -9.61 19.21
C SER A 18 -9.00 -8.52 18.57
N ILE A 19 -8.26 -8.85 17.49
CA ILE A 19 -7.27 -7.96 16.89
C ILE A 19 -7.37 -7.86 15.37
N TRP A 20 -7.05 -6.66 14.87
CA TRP A 20 -6.77 -6.33 13.47
C TRP A 20 -5.65 -5.29 13.45
N PRO A 21 -4.40 -5.68 13.82
CA PRO A 21 -3.42 -4.78 14.40
C PRO A 21 -2.71 -3.88 13.39
N GLN A 22 -2.89 -4.08 12.10
CA GLN A 22 -2.23 -3.34 11.03
C GLN A 22 -2.99 -3.46 9.72
N PHE A 23 -2.49 -2.86 8.64
CA PHE A 23 -3.11 -2.91 7.33
C PHE A 23 -3.39 -4.35 6.90
N ARG A 24 -4.67 -4.65 6.59
CA ARG A 24 -5.17 -5.98 6.22
C ARG A 24 -5.02 -7.06 7.31
N GLY A 25 -4.98 -6.66 8.57
CA GLY A 25 -5.12 -7.56 9.71
C GLY A 25 -3.83 -8.25 10.19
N PRO A 26 -3.97 -9.30 11.02
CA PRO A 26 -2.84 -9.87 11.74
C PRO A 26 -1.70 -10.36 10.84
N ASN A 27 -2.04 -11.00 9.73
CA ASN A 27 -1.09 -11.56 8.77
C ASN A 27 -1.00 -10.71 7.48
N MET A 28 -1.54 -9.49 7.47
CA MET A 28 -1.58 -8.60 6.30
C MET A 28 -2.19 -9.21 5.03
N ASN A 29 -2.87 -10.31 5.16
CA ASN A 29 -3.45 -11.08 4.04
C ASN A 29 -4.93 -10.78 3.79
N GLY A 30 -5.57 -9.92 4.61
CA GLY A 30 -6.98 -9.57 4.48
C GLY A 30 -7.94 -10.66 4.93
N ILE A 31 -7.51 -11.62 5.73
CA ILE A 31 -8.35 -12.72 6.22
C ILE A 31 -8.67 -12.47 7.69
N ALA A 32 -9.95 -12.33 7.98
CA ALA A 32 -10.42 -12.30 9.36
C ALA A 32 -10.42 -13.72 9.96
N PRO A 33 -10.14 -13.87 11.26
CA PRO A 33 -10.37 -15.14 11.95
C PRO A 33 -11.81 -15.62 11.69
N SER A 34 -11.98 -16.94 11.60
CA SER A 34 -13.28 -17.54 11.24
C SER A 34 -14.39 -17.09 12.19
N GLN A 35 -15.23 -16.19 11.69
CA GLN A 35 -16.34 -15.59 12.45
C GLN A 35 -17.54 -15.40 11.54
N ALA A 36 -18.72 -15.51 12.12
CA ALA A 36 -19.93 -15.09 11.44
C ALA A 36 -20.01 -13.56 11.43
N ILE A 37 -20.49 -12.99 10.33
CA ILE A 37 -20.84 -11.57 10.24
C ILE A 37 -22.30 -11.45 9.83
N PRO A 38 -22.97 -10.31 10.13
CA PRO A 38 -24.30 -10.06 9.60
C PRO A 38 -24.29 -10.14 8.08
N LYS A 39 -25.28 -10.85 7.51
CA LYS A 39 -25.40 -10.99 6.05
C LYS A 39 -26.27 -9.90 5.41
N ASP A 40 -26.92 -9.07 6.21
CA ASP A 40 -27.93 -8.09 5.82
C ASP A 40 -27.77 -6.74 6.53
N PHE A 41 -26.52 -6.29 6.68
CA PHE A 41 -26.22 -5.01 7.33
C PHE A 41 -26.46 -3.81 6.42
N SER A 42 -26.96 -2.72 7.00
CA SER A 42 -27.14 -1.44 6.31
C SER A 42 -27.08 -0.26 7.30
N THR A 43 -27.24 0.95 6.82
CA THR A 43 -27.33 2.15 7.68
C THR A 43 -28.54 2.12 8.64
N ASN A 44 -29.53 1.27 8.38
CA ASN A 44 -30.75 1.13 9.18
C ASN A 44 -30.86 -0.26 9.83
N ASN A 45 -29.92 -1.16 9.59
CA ASN A 45 -29.94 -2.52 10.12
C ASN A 45 -28.53 -2.96 10.53
N LYS A 46 -28.41 -3.52 11.73
CA LYS A 46 -27.13 -3.99 12.31
C LYS A 46 -26.06 -2.88 12.47
N LEU A 47 -26.44 -1.62 12.38
CA LEU A 47 -25.57 -0.49 12.72
C LEU A 47 -25.45 -0.39 14.24
N ILE A 48 -24.24 -0.58 14.77
CA ILE A 48 -23.96 -0.43 16.21
C ILE A 48 -23.71 1.04 16.53
N TRP A 49 -22.79 1.68 15.77
CA TRP A 49 -22.51 3.07 15.87
C TRP A 49 -21.93 3.64 14.56
N LYS A 50 -22.07 4.95 14.41
CA LYS A 50 -21.49 5.77 13.37
C LYS A 50 -20.93 7.03 14.02
N ILE A 51 -19.67 7.36 13.77
CA ILE A 51 -19.04 8.55 14.34
C ILE A 51 -18.31 9.35 13.25
N PRO A 52 -18.29 10.69 13.35
CA PRO A 52 -17.49 11.51 12.45
C PRO A 52 -16.00 11.26 12.69
N THR A 53 -15.22 11.30 11.60
CA THR A 53 -13.76 11.22 11.64
C THR A 53 -13.13 12.40 10.92
N PRO A 54 -11.90 12.82 11.29
CA PRO A 54 -11.17 13.81 10.49
C PRO A 54 -10.89 13.25 9.10
N LYS A 55 -10.61 14.13 8.14
CA LYS A 55 -10.17 13.72 6.80
C LYS A 55 -8.98 12.78 6.89
N GLY A 56 -8.93 11.81 6.00
CA GLY A 56 -7.91 10.78 5.95
C GLY A 56 -8.44 9.45 5.44
N HIS A 57 -7.57 8.65 4.85
CA HIS A 57 -7.95 7.39 4.19
C HIS A 57 -7.37 6.15 4.87
N SER A 58 -6.73 6.28 6.04
CA SER A 58 -6.19 5.12 6.77
C SER A 58 -7.30 4.10 7.07
N SER A 59 -6.98 2.83 6.94
CA SER A 59 -7.84 1.76 7.43
C SER A 59 -7.86 1.74 8.97
N PRO A 60 -8.89 1.23 9.62
CA PRO A 60 -8.89 1.05 11.06
C PRO A 60 -7.91 -0.07 11.45
N SER A 61 -7.05 0.21 12.43
CA SER A 61 -6.23 -0.78 13.14
C SER A 61 -6.85 -1.03 14.50
N ILE A 62 -6.99 -2.29 14.91
CA ILE A 62 -7.78 -2.67 16.08
C ILE A 62 -6.96 -3.56 17.01
N TRP A 63 -6.95 -3.20 18.29
CA TRP A 63 -6.39 -4.02 19.36
C TRP A 63 -7.35 -4.07 20.55
N LYS A 64 -7.95 -5.24 20.75
CA LYS A 64 -8.95 -5.46 21.81
C LYS A 64 -10.11 -4.43 21.70
N ASN A 65 -10.25 -3.56 22.69
CA ASN A 65 -11.31 -2.54 22.73
C ASN A 65 -10.92 -1.17 22.16
N LYS A 66 -9.79 -1.09 21.44
CA LYS A 66 -9.27 0.17 20.88
C LYS A 66 -9.19 0.10 19.36
N ILE A 67 -9.55 1.22 18.72
CA ILE A 67 -9.37 1.43 17.27
C ILE A 67 -8.42 2.61 17.09
N PHE A 68 -7.43 2.47 16.22
CA PHE A 68 -6.49 3.51 15.87
C PHE A 68 -6.67 3.91 14.40
N ILE A 69 -6.73 5.21 14.15
CA ILE A 69 -6.79 5.81 12.82
C ILE A 69 -5.88 7.04 12.74
N THR A 70 -5.45 7.39 11.53
CA THR A 70 -4.83 8.69 11.23
C THR A 70 -5.84 9.61 10.58
N GLY A 71 -5.57 10.91 10.63
CA GLY A 71 -6.36 11.92 9.94
C GLY A 71 -5.61 13.24 9.90
N HIS A 72 -6.23 14.26 9.36
CA HIS A 72 -5.63 15.59 9.31
C HIS A 72 -6.70 16.69 9.28
N ASN A 73 -6.26 17.90 9.52
CA ASN A 73 -6.90 19.13 9.13
C ASN A 73 -5.87 20.02 8.40
N LYS A 74 -6.25 21.26 8.04
CA LYS A 74 -5.33 22.15 7.30
C LYS A 74 -4.03 22.50 8.05
N LYS A 75 -3.94 22.25 9.37
CA LYS A 75 -2.80 22.67 10.21
C LYS A 75 -2.05 21.51 10.84
N ASN A 76 -2.72 20.38 11.04
CA ASN A 76 -2.16 19.29 11.83
C ASN A 76 -2.50 17.93 11.24
N PHE A 77 -1.53 17.03 11.27
CA PHE A 77 -1.76 15.60 11.30
C PHE A 77 -2.43 15.22 12.61
N LYS A 78 -3.31 14.24 12.58
CA LYS A 78 -4.00 13.70 13.75
C LYS A 78 -3.81 12.19 13.82
N PHE A 79 -3.59 11.68 15.00
CA PHE A 79 -3.62 10.26 15.28
C PHE A 79 -4.50 10.04 16.52
N ILE A 80 -5.41 9.08 16.40
CA ILE A 80 -6.62 9.02 17.22
C ILE A 80 -6.84 7.59 17.65
N CYS A 81 -7.21 7.44 18.92
CA CYS A 81 -7.71 6.20 19.47
C CYS A 81 -9.17 6.34 19.86
N LEU A 82 -9.95 5.35 19.47
CA LEU A 82 -11.38 5.26 19.71
C LEU A 82 -11.69 4.03 20.56
N ASN A 83 -12.73 4.09 21.35
CA ASN A 83 -13.34 2.92 21.96
C ASN A 83 -14.05 2.10 20.90
N ARG A 84 -13.67 0.85 20.73
CA ARG A 84 -14.26 -0.03 19.71
C ARG A 84 -15.74 -0.30 19.90
N ASN A 85 -16.23 -0.31 21.15
CA ASN A 85 -17.61 -0.65 21.46
C ASN A 85 -18.57 0.52 21.27
N THR A 86 -18.11 1.76 21.56
CA THR A 86 -18.95 2.96 21.54
C THR A 86 -18.64 3.93 20.40
N GLY A 87 -17.44 3.84 19.82
CA GLY A 87 -16.94 4.80 18.85
C GLY A 87 -16.37 6.08 19.48
N GLU A 88 -16.47 6.28 20.80
CA GLU A 88 -16.00 7.47 21.49
C GLU A 88 -14.49 7.66 21.36
N VAL A 89 -14.05 8.91 21.20
CA VAL A 89 -12.63 9.26 21.18
C VAL A 89 -12.06 9.10 22.58
N LEU A 90 -11.12 8.17 22.74
CA LEU A 90 -10.38 7.98 23.99
C LEU A 90 -9.25 8.99 24.14
N TRP A 91 -8.56 9.27 23.04
CA TRP A 91 -7.55 10.30 22.96
C TRP A 91 -7.27 10.72 21.50
N GLU A 92 -6.81 11.96 21.32
CA GLU A 92 -6.33 12.52 20.06
C GLU A 92 -4.98 13.22 20.32
N GLN A 93 -4.02 12.97 19.44
CA GLN A 93 -2.73 13.65 19.39
C GLN A 93 -2.56 14.35 18.05
N LYS A 94 -1.69 15.36 17.99
CA LYS A 94 -1.48 16.20 16.81
C LYS A 94 0.00 16.44 16.56
N ARG A 95 0.36 16.61 15.28
CA ARG A 95 1.66 17.14 14.85
C ARG A 95 1.44 18.20 13.78
N PRO A 96 2.22 19.28 13.78
CA PRO A 96 2.04 20.33 12.79
C PRO A 96 2.35 19.83 11.37
N ILE A 97 1.57 20.32 10.41
CA ILE A 97 1.85 20.17 8.99
C ILE A 97 2.70 21.39 8.58
N SER A 98 3.96 21.14 8.20
CA SER A 98 4.88 22.21 7.79
C SER A 98 4.50 22.83 6.45
N LYS A 99 3.95 22.02 5.53
CA LYS A 99 3.52 22.46 4.20
C LYS A 99 2.26 21.69 3.78
N ILE A 100 1.21 22.45 3.41
CA ILE A 100 0.02 21.83 2.81
C ILE A 100 0.36 21.49 1.36
N ARG A 101 0.23 20.21 1.01
CA ARG A 101 0.39 19.74 -0.37
C ARG A 101 -0.97 19.62 -1.05
N ILE A 102 -0.98 19.95 -2.34
CA ILE A 102 -2.09 19.62 -3.23
C ILE A 102 -1.70 18.31 -3.92
N TYR A 103 -2.57 17.33 -3.84
CA TYR A 103 -2.36 16.04 -4.49
C TYR A 103 -3.16 15.97 -5.77
N ASP A 104 -2.54 15.48 -6.84
CA ASP A 104 -3.15 15.41 -8.18
C ASP A 104 -4.19 14.29 -8.29
N HIS A 105 -4.14 13.32 -7.40
CA HIS A 105 -5.05 12.17 -7.44
C HIS A 105 -6.12 12.26 -6.35
N VAL A 106 -7.36 11.90 -6.68
CA VAL A 106 -8.51 11.96 -5.75
C VAL A 106 -8.35 11.08 -4.49
N ALA A 107 -7.50 10.06 -4.53
CA ALA A 107 -7.17 9.24 -3.38
C ALA A 107 -5.90 9.71 -2.66
N GLY A 108 -5.26 10.79 -3.14
CA GLY A 108 -4.14 11.42 -2.46
C GLY A 108 -4.61 12.10 -1.18
N ASP A 109 -4.01 11.74 -0.06
CA ASP A 109 -4.30 12.30 1.26
C ASP A 109 -3.09 12.14 2.16
N PRO A 110 -2.70 13.14 2.95
CA PRO A 110 -1.51 13.06 3.80
C PRO A 110 -1.65 12.08 4.96
N SER A 111 -2.83 11.47 5.15
CA SER A 111 -3.15 10.52 6.22
C SER A 111 -3.69 9.20 5.66
N ASN A 112 -3.04 8.69 4.62
CA ASN A 112 -3.39 7.43 3.98
C ASN A 112 -2.90 6.21 4.78
N SER A 113 -1.74 6.33 5.45
CA SER A 113 -1.09 5.22 6.13
C SER A 113 -1.91 4.69 7.29
N THR A 114 -2.14 3.38 7.30
CA THR A 114 -2.84 2.67 8.37
C THR A 114 -1.89 2.46 9.55
N PRO A 115 -2.30 2.78 10.79
CA PRO A 115 -1.50 2.50 11.97
C PRO A 115 -1.19 1.01 12.15
N ALA A 116 -0.06 0.69 12.81
CA ALA A 116 0.29 -0.66 13.19
C ALA A 116 0.53 -0.76 14.70
N THR A 117 0.14 -1.89 15.33
CA THR A 117 0.37 -2.10 16.76
C THR A 117 0.70 -3.55 17.07
N ASN A 118 1.54 -3.77 18.09
CA ASN A 118 1.79 -5.09 18.68
C ASN A 118 1.05 -5.31 20.01
N GLY A 119 0.24 -4.32 20.42
CA GLY A 119 -0.50 -4.36 21.71
C GLY A 119 0.16 -3.60 22.84
N ASP A 120 1.40 -3.15 22.68
CA ASP A 120 2.12 -2.29 23.63
C ASP A 120 2.45 -0.93 23.03
N ILE A 121 2.81 -0.95 21.76
CA ILE A 121 3.21 0.23 20.98
C ILE A 121 2.29 0.36 19.77
N VAL A 122 1.90 1.61 19.46
CA VAL A 122 1.17 1.97 18.24
C VAL A 122 2.07 2.84 17.38
N ILE A 123 2.25 2.45 16.14
CA ILE A 123 3.03 3.17 15.12
C ILE A 123 2.09 3.93 14.21
N PHE A 124 2.32 5.23 14.08
CA PHE A 124 1.69 6.11 13.11
C PHE A 124 2.76 6.63 12.14
N TYR A 125 2.42 6.73 10.87
CA TYR A 125 3.32 7.23 9.84
C TYR A 125 2.65 8.31 8.99
N PHE A 126 3.37 9.39 8.80
CA PHE A 126 3.03 10.47 7.88
C PHE A 126 4.26 10.80 7.04
N ASP A 127 4.13 10.74 5.73
CA ASP A 127 5.26 10.89 4.79
C ASP A 127 5.97 12.27 4.87
N ASP A 128 5.22 13.31 5.22
CA ASP A 128 5.74 14.67 5.40
C ASP A 128 6.21 14.98 6.83
N TYR A 129 6.15 14.02 7.74
CA TYR A 129 6.59 14.20 9.12
C TYR A 129 7.55 13.10 9.58
N GLY A 130 7.12 11.86 9.48
CA GLY A 130 7.88 10.72 9.97
C GLY A 130 7.02 9.71 10.71
N VAL A 131 7.69 8.95 11.56
CA VAL A 131 7.14 7.86 12.36
C VAL A 131 6.95 8.30 13.80
N ILE A 132 5.78 8.05 14.35
CA ILE A 132 5.42 8.38 15.73
C ILE A 132 5.02 7.09 16.41
N ALA A 133 5.61 6.80 17.57
CA ALA A 133 5.25 5.68 18.41
C ALA A 133 4.65 6.17 19.74
N THR A 134 3.50 5.61 20.08
CA THR A 134 2.86 5.83 21.38
C THR A 134 2.61 4.50 22.08
N ASP A 135 2.31 4.54 23.38
CA ASP A 135 1.61 3.42 24.00
C ASP A 135 0.12 3.43 23.59
N LEU A 136 -0.64 2.44 24.04
CA LEU A 136 -2.07 2.33 23.75
C LEU A 136 -2.92 3.47 24.34
N ASN A 137 -2.37 4.24 25.28
CA ASN A 137 -3.04 5.37 25.92
C ASN A 137 -2.63 6.73 25.34
N GLY A 138 -1.85 6.71 24.25
CA GLY A 138 -1.43 7.92 23.54
C GLY A 138 -0.18 8.58 24.11
N LYS A 139 0.46 8.03 25.16
CA LYS A 139 1.72 8.56 25.66
C LYS A 139 2.84 8.32 24.66
N LEU A 140 3.50 9.39 24.23
CA LEU A 140 4.62 9.34 23.31
C LEU A 140 5.75 8.44 23.86
N LYS A 141 6.23 7.53 23.02
CA LYS A 141 7.41 6.70 23.26
C LYS A 141 8.63 7.25 22.55
N TRP A 142 8.51 7.45 21.25
CA TRP A 142 9.58 8.03 20.42
C TRP A 142 9.00 8.59 19.11
N GLU A 143 9.81 9.40 18.45
CA GLU A 143 9.58 9.88 17.08
C GLU A 143 10.83 9.70 16.23
N HIS A 144 10.64 9.37 14.98
CA HIS A 144 11.70 9.26 13.97
C HIS A 144 11.30 10.14 12.79
N ILE A 145 11.91 11.32 12.74
CA ILE A 145 11.67 12.28 11.67
C ILE A 145 12.33 11.79 10.39
N VAL A 146 11.63 11.91 9.28
CA VAL A 146 12.15 11.57 7.96
C VAL A 146 12.06 12.76 7.02
N ALA A 147 12.96 12.84 6.06
CA ALA A 147 12.85 13.83 5.00
C ALA A 147 11.54 13.61 4.21
N PRO A 148 10.79 14.66 3.88
CA PRO A 148 9.60 14.53 3.06
C PRO A 148 9.94 13.91 1.70
N ILE A 149 9.06 13.02 1.21
CA ILE A 149 9.19 12.43 -0.11
C ILE A 149 8.48 13.34 -1.12
N SER A 150 9.13 13.62 -2.23
CA SER A 150 8.51 14.39 -3.31
C SER A 150 7.58 13.49 -4.13
N SER A 151 6.29 13.53 -3.84
CA SER A 151 5.25 12.85 -4.63
C SER A 151 4.00 13.71 -4.68
N SER A 152 3.48 13.94 -5.88
CA SER A 152 2.19 14.61 -6.08
C SER A 152 0.98 13.70 -5.81
N PHE A 153 1.22 12.40 -5.59
CA PHE A 153 0.14 11.44 -5.36
C PHE A 153 -0.10 11.12 -3.89
N SER A 154 0.67 11.72 -2.95
CA SER A 154 0.72 11.29 -1.56
C SER A 154 1.35 9.90 -1.38
N TYR A 155 1.51 9.47 -0.15
CA TYR A 155 2.09 8.18 0.20
C TYR A 155 1.04 7.27 0.81
N GLY A 156 0.79 6.15 0.13
CA GLY A 156 -0.21 5.17 0.57
C GLY A 156 0.37 3.98 1.32
N ALA A 157 1.70 3.82 1.36
CA ALA A 157 2.34 2.73 2.07
C ALA A 157 2.11 2.84 3.58
N SER A 158 1.66 1.76 4.20
CA SER A 158 1.49 1.68 5.65
C SER A 158 2.72 1.06 6.31
N PRO A 159 3.10 1.51 7.51
CA PRO A 159 4.10 0.82 8.30
C PRO A 159 3.60 -0.56 8.71
N ILE A 160 4.52 -1.49 8.88
CA ILE A 160 4.22 -2.81 9.44
C ILE A 160 5.10 -3.10 10.63
N ILE A 161 4.60 -3.91 11.56
CA ILE A 161 5.36 -4.44 12.67
C ILE A 161 5.59 -5.94 12.43
N SER A 162 6.85 -6.36 12.51
CA SER A 162 7.23 -7.76 12.47
C SER A 162 8.48 -7.98 13.32
N ASN A 163 8.43 -8.91 14.29
CA ASN A 163 9.55 -9.28 15.16
C ASN A 163 10.29 -8.07 15.76
N ASP A 164 9.59 -7.24 16.53
CA ASP A 164 10.12 -6.05 17.21
C ASP A 164 10.79 -5.00 16.30
N LYS A 165 10.42 -5.00 15.03
CA LYS A 165 10.88 -4.05 14.04
C LYS A 165 9.70 -3.39 13.32
N VAL A 166 9.90 -2.15 12.92
CA VAL A 166 8.99 -1.40 12.06
C VAL A 166 9.60 -1.29 10.67
N PHE A 167 8.85 -1.67 9.65
CA PHE A 167 9.28 -1.56 8.26
C PHE A 167 8.39 -0.58 7.51
N ILE A 168 9.01 0.29 6.72
CA ILE A 168 8.32 1.33 5.96
C ILE A 168 8.94 1.42 4.57
N ASN A 169 8.14 1.20 3.53
CA ASN A 169 8.55 1.49 2.17
C ASN A 169 8.46 3.00 1.92
N ARG A 170 9.55 3.59 1.43
CA ARG A 170 9.67 5.01 1.14
C ARG A 170 10.22 5.22 -0.26
N ASP A 171 9.49 4.77 -1.28
CA ASP A 171 9.86 4.96 -2.67
C ASP A 171 9.40 6.33 -3.16
N GLY A 172 10.29 7.06 -3.79
CA GLY A 172 10.00 8.34 -4.41
C GLY A 172 11.14 9.33 -4.25
N GLY A 173 11.93 9.47 -5.30
CA GLY A 173 13.06 10.38 -5.34
C GLY A 173 14.40 9.73 -4.98
N ILE A 174 15.38 10.58 -4.71
CA ILE A 174 16.80 10.22 -4.50
C ILE A 174 16.97 9.30 -3.28
N ASP A 175 16.17 9.52 -2.24
CA ASP A 175 16.27 8.77 -0.96
C ASP A 175 15.32 7.58 -0.88
N SER A 176 14.89 7.03 -2.02
CA SER A 176 14.05 5.83 -2.05
C SER A 176 14.69 4.71 -1.25
N SER A 177 13.94 4.15 -0.30
CA SER A 177 14.45 3.10 0.59
C SER A 177 13.36 2.27 1.24
N LEU A 178 13.70 1.05 1.62
CA LEU A 178 12.99 0.31 2.64
C LEU A 178 13.67 0.58 3.98
N LEU A 179 12.97 1.26 4.89
CA LEU A 179 13.47 1.64 6.20
C LEU A 179 13.07 0.60 7.24
N CYS A 180 14.01 0.23 8.10
CA CYS A 180 13.79 -0.62 9.28
C CYS A 180 14.19 0.11 10.54
N LEU A 181 13.24 0.23 11.48
CA LEU A 181 13.45 0.82 12.81
C LEU A 181 13.25 -0.22 13.89
N ASP A 182 13.94 -0.05 15.00
CA ASP A 182 13.67 -0.77 16.25
C ASP A 182 12.33 -0.29 16.82
N LEU A 183 11.42 -1.21 17.12
CA LEU A 183 10.06 -0.89 17.56
C LEU A 183 10.04 -0.15 18.90
N ASN A 184 10.97 -0.48 19.81
CA ASN A 184 10.97 0.05 21.17
C ASN A 184 11.62 1.45 21.28
N THR A 185 12.59 1.72 20.42
CA THR A 185 13.43 2.93 20.51
C THR A 185 13.31 3.89 19.34
N GLY A 186 12.74 3.45 18.20
CA GLY A 186 12.69 4.23 16.97
C GLY A 186 14.04 4.43 16.28
N LYS A 187 15.11 3.82 16.78
CA LYS A 187 16.43 3.92 16.17
C LYS A 187 16.46 3.13 14.86
N LYS A 188 17.08 3.73 13.84
CA LYS A 188 17.30 3.06 12.57
C LYS A 188 18.22 1.85 12.75
N ILE A 189 17.73 0.66 12.40
CA ILE A 189 18.53 -0.57 12.37
C ILE A 189 19.26 -0.63 11.03
N TRP A 190 18.53 -0.48 9.93
CA TRP A 190 19.08 -0.41 8.58
C TRP A 190 18.14 0.34 7.64
N SER A 191 18.66 0.70 6.48
CA SER A 191 17.89 1.26 5.37
C SER A 191 18.43 0.68 4.07
N ALA A 192 17.64 -0.14 3.39
CA ALA A 192 17.99 -0.68 2.09
C ALA A 192 17.70 0.40 1.02
N LYS A 193 18.74 0.94 0.42
CA LYS A 193 18.60 1.91 -0.67
C LYS A 193 17.92 1.28 -1.87
N ARG A 194 17.01 2.01 -2.47
CA ARG A 194 16.25 1.62 -3.68
C ARG A 194 16.48 2.68 -4.76
N PRO A 195 17.72 2.80 -5.26
CA PRO A 195 18.07 3.84 -6.21
C PRO A 195 17.16 3.72 -7.44
N ASN A 196 16.75 4.86 -7.98
CA ASN A 196 15.96 4.92 -9.20
C ASN A 196 14.51 4.38 -9.08
N PHE A 197 14.02 4.19 -7.85
CA PHE A 197 12.62 3.83 -7.66
C PHE A 197 11.74 5.08 -7.74
N ILE A 198 10.81 5.07 -8.70
CA ILE A 198 9.73 6.04 -8.78
C ILE A 198 8.73 5.81 -7.64
N PRO A 199 7.85 6.77 -7.31
CA PRO A 199 6.88 6.61 -6.25
C PRO A 199 6.12 5.28 -6.34
N SER A 200 6.12 4.54 -5.25
CA SER A 200 5.42 3.28 -5.06
C SER A 200 4.69 3.33 -3.72
N PHE A 201 3.47 2.84 -3.70
CA PHE A 201 2.56 2.92 -2.54
C PHE A 201 2.35 1.57 -1.88
N CYS A 202 3.16 0.59 -2.27
CA CYS A 202 3.15 -0.78 -1.77
C CYS A 202 3.54 -0.81 -0.30
N SER A 203 2.64 -1.25 0.59
CA SER A 203 3.00 -1.56 1.97
C SER A 203 3.89 -2.81 2.01
N PRO A 204 4.96 -2.82 2.81
CA PRO A 204 5.80 -4.01 2.96
C PRO A 204 5.00 -5.21 3.45
N TYR A 205 5.42 -6.41 3.09
CA TYR A 205 4.76 -7.66 3.48
C TYR A 205 5.78 -8.62 4.12
N PRO A 206 5.59 -9.04 5.37
CA PRO A 206 6.48 -9.98 6.02
C PRO A 206 6.21 -11.39 5.51
N MET A 207 7.25 -12.11 5.17
CA MET A 207 7.18 -13.50 4.70
C MET A 207 8.28 -14.34 5.33
N GLN A 208 7.98 -15.59 5.61
CA GLN A 208 8.98 -16.56 6.02
C GLN A 208 9.33 -17.51 4.88
N GLN A 209 10.61 -17.71 4.63
CA GLN A 209 11.14 -18.64 3.64
C GLN A 209 12.17 -19.56 4.31
N GLY A 210 11.77 -20.78 4.66
CA GLY A 210 12.59 -21.63 5.52
C GLY A 210 12.89 -20.92 6.84
N ASN A 211 14.16 -20.80 7.19
CA ASN A 211 14.61 -20.11 8.39
C ASN A 211 14.83 -18.59 8.20
N LYS A 212 14.54 -18.05 7.01
CA LYS A 212 14.75 -16.63 6.70
C LYS A 212 13.47 -15.85 6.87
N ASN A 213 13.52 -14.77 7.66
CA ASN A 213 12.49 -13.78 7.73
C ASN A 213 12.76 -12.70 6.65
N LEU A 214 11.82 -12.54 5.75
CA LEU A 214 11.93 -11.64 4.60
C LEU A 214 10.86 -10.55 4.68
N ILE A 215 11.17 -9.41 4.05
CA ILE A 215 10.22 -8.32 3.82
C ILE A 215 10.12 -8.12 2.31
N LEU A 216 8.92 -8.31 1.78
CA LEU A 216 8.62 -8.11 0.38
C LEU A 216 8.11 -6.69 0.16
N THR A 217 8.59 -6.01 -0.85
CA THR A 217 8.02 -4.74 -1.32
C THR A 217 8.22 -4.57 -2.81
N GLY A 218 7.20 -4.01 -3.48
CA GLY A 218 7.22 -3.76 -4.91
C GLY A 218 7.46 -2.29 -5.24
N GLY A 219 7.91 -2.04 -6.45
CA GLY A 219 8.10 -0.70 -7.01
C GLY A 219 8.92 -0.74 -8.30
N SER A 220 8.75 0.24 -9.14
CA SER A 220 9.53 0.44 -10.38
C SER A 220 9.72 -0.82 -11.24
N GLY A 221 8.63 -1.56 -11.45
CA GLY A 221 8.65 -2.77 -12.28
C GLY A 221 9.20 -4.03 -11.60
N LYS A 222 9.50 -3.97 -10.28
CA LYS A 222 10.08 -5.08 -9.52
C LYS A 222 9.25 -5.44 -8.29
N LEU A 223 9.35 -6.69 -7.86
CA LEU A 223 9.10 -7.14 -6.50
C LEU A 223 10.41 -7.64 -5.92
N ILE A 224 10.75 -7.21 -4.72
CA ILE A 224 12.02 -7.57 -4.07
C ILE A 224 11.73 -8.13 -2.68
N ALA A 225 12.43 -9.20 -2.33
CA ALA A 225 12.48 -9.77 -0.99
C ALA A 225 13.79 -9.38 -0.31
N TYR A 226 13.69 -8.66 0.78
CA TYR A 226 14.81 -8.24 1.60
C TYR A 226 14.91 -9.09 2.86
N SER A 227 16.12 -9.35 3.32
CA SER A 227 16.37 -9.91 4.64
C SER A 227 15.84 -8.95 5.71
N ALA A 228 14.94 -9.40 6.57
CA ALA A 228 14.45 -8.62 7.71
C ALA A 228 15.53 -8.31 8.77
N ILE A 229 16.70 -8.96 8.68
CA ILE A 229 17.80 -8.78 9.63
C ILE A 229 18.63 -7.56 9.27
N ASN A 230 19.06 -7.46 7.99
CA ASN A 230 20.08 -6.50 7.55
C ASN A 230 19.70 -5.71 6.29
N GLY A 231 18.54 -5.97 5.68
CA GLY A 231 18.06 -5.26 4.50
C GLY A 231 18.72 -5.67 3.18
N GLU A 232 19.48 -6.76 3.15
CA GLU A 232 20.05 -7.30 1.91
C GLU A 232 18.95 -7.85 0.99
N GLU A 233 19.06 -7.59 -0.30
CA GLU A 233 18.21 -8.19 -1.33
C GLU A 233 18.54 -9.70 -1.43
N ILE A 234 17.55 -10.54 -1.21
CA ILE A 234 17.68 -11.99 -1.30
C ILE A 234 17.31 -12.47 -2.70
N TRP A 235 16.17 -12.01 -3.17
CA TRP A 235 15.72 -12.28 -4.53
C TRP A 235 14.83 -11.16 -5.06
N SER A 236 14.71 -11.07 -6.37
CA SER A 236 13.79 -10.17 -7.04
C SER A 236 13.14 -10.80 -8.27
N THR A 237 11.99 -10.24 -8.68
CA THR A 237 11.37 -10.51 -9.97
C THR A 237 11.03 -9.21 -10.67
N ILE A 238 11.15 -9.20 -11.99
CA ILE A 238 10.96 -8.02 -12.85
C ILE A 238 9.76 -8.18 -13.79
N GLY A 239 9.46 -7.12 -14.55
CA GLY A 239 8.38 -7.14 -15.54
C GLY A 239 7.01 -6.88 -14.93
N LEU A 240 6.95 -6.11 -13.84
CA LEU A 240 5.76 -5.67 -13.12
C LEU A 240 5.39 -4.22 -13.48
N PRO A 241 4.24 -3.70 -13.06
CA PRO A 241 3.89 -2.30 -13.29
C PRO A 241 4.92 -1.34 -12.70
N SER A 242 5.19 -0.24 -13.41
CA SER A 242 6.14 0.78 -12.93
C SER A 242 5.65 1.47 -11.67
N PHE A 243 4.39 1.92 -11.64
CA PHE A 243 3.74 2.45 -10.44
C PHE A 243 2.91 1.35 -9.79
N VAL A 244 3.16 1.07 -8.52
CA VAL A 244 2.54 -0.04 -7.80
C VAL A 244 1.87 0.47 -6.53
N CYS A 245 0.56 0.27 -6.42
CA CYS A 245 -0.21 0.52 -5.20
C CYS A 245 -0.49 -0.76 -4.41
N PRO A 246 -0.87 -1.88 -5.05
CA PRO A 246 -1.14 -3.13 -4.34
C PRO A 246 0.04 -3.62 -3.52
N SER A 247 -0.24 -4.23 -2.38
CA SER A 247 0.75 -4.94 -1.58
C SER A 247 0.78 -6.42 -1.98
N PRO A 248 1.94 -7.09 -1.92
CA PRO A 248 2.02 -8.53 -2.16
C PRO A 248 1.26 -9.30 -1.07
N VAL A 249 0.88 -10.52 -1.39
CA VAL A 249 0.28 -11.45 -0.45
C VAL A 249 0.79 -12.85 -0.76
N GLU A 250 1.07 -13.64 0.28
CA GLU A 250 1.58 -15.01 0.14
C GLU A 250 0.61 -16.01 0.75
N SER A 251 0.49 -17.17 0.14
CA SER A 251 -0.14 -18.37 0.72
C SER A 251 0.38 -19.62 0.01
N ASN A 252 0.61 -20.67 0.80
CA ASN A 252 0.99 -21.98 0.29
C ASN A 252 2.21 -21.98 -0.66
N GLY A 253 3.19 -21.14 -0.38
CA GLY A 253 4.41 -21.01 -1.18
C GLY A 253 4.24 -20.25 -2.49
N VAL A 254 3.14 -19.49 -2.64
CA VAL A 254 2.89 -18.63 -3.82
C VAL A 254 2.66 -17.19 -3.38
N VAL A 255 3.52 -16.30 -3.83
CA VAL A 255 3.33 -14.85 -3.74
C VAL A 255 2.52 -14.37 -4.93
N VAL A 256 1.47 -13.59 -4.68
CA VAL A 256 0.69 -12.92 -5.73
C VAL A 256 0.94 -11.43 -5.65
N PHE A 257 1.43 -10.86 -6.74
CA PHE A 257 1.76 -9.44 -6.82
C PHE A 257 1.64 -8.89 -8.23
N GLY A 258 1.28 -7.63 -8.33
CA GLY A 258 1.15 -6.87 -9.57
C GLY A 258 -0.08 -5.98 -9.55
N GLY A 259 -0.47 -5.49 -10.73
CA GLY A 259 -1.61 -4.59 -10.84
C GLY A 259 -1.69 -3.93 -12.21
N TRP A 260 -2.40 -2.80 -12.24
CA TRP A 260 -2.61 -1.99 -13.41
C TRP A 260 -2.25 -0.53 -13.13
N THR A 261 -1.65 0.14 -14.09
CA THR A 261 -1.38 1.58 -14.06
C THR A 261 -1.53 2.19 -15.44
N THR A 262 -1.88 3.46 -15.52
CA THR A 262 -1.81 4.25 -16.78
C THR A 262 -0.40 4.78 -17.03
N ALA A 263 0.40 4.90 -16.00
CA ALA A 263 1.76 5.41 -16.08
C ALA A 263 2.73 4.27 -16.34
N HIS A 264 2.89 3.89 -17.60
CA HIS A 264 3.97 3.00 -18.00
C HIS A 264 5.21 3.84 -18.24
N VAL A 265 6.29 3.52 -17.55
CA VAL A 265 7.60 3.85 -18.04
C VAL A 265 7.88 2.82 -19.14
N SER A 266 7.65 3.20 -20.39
CA SER A 266 8.11 2.42 -21.53
C SER A 266 9.62 2.30 -21.43
N GLY A 267 10.20 1.20 -21.92
CA GLY A 267 11.66 1.04 -21.97
C GLY A 267 12.36 1.98 -22.98
N GLN A 268 11.64 2.96 -23.52
CA GLN A 268 12.19 4.13 -24.17
C GLN A 268 12.69 5.09 -23.10
N ASN A 269 13.81 5.75 -23.36
CA ASN A 269 14.40 6.74 -22.47
C ASN A 269 13.32 7.65 -21.91
N ARG A 270 13.24 7.74 -20.57
CA ARG A 270 12.27 8.60 -19.89
C ARG A 270 12.35 10.03 -20.41
N VAL A 271 13.55 10.44 -20.75
CA VAL A 271 13.88 11.72 -21.38
C VAL A 271 13.28 11.83 -22.78
N GLU A 272 13.41 10.81 -23.64
CA GLU A 272 12.83 10.85 -24.99
C GLU A 272 11.29 10.96 -24.96
N SER A 273 10.64 10.37 -23.94
CA SER A 273 9.17 10.40 -23.84
C SER A 273 8.60 11.74 -23.35
N VAL A 274 9.43 12.61 -22.78
CA VAL A 274 9.01 13.95 -22.30
C VAL A 274 9.33 15.07 -23.28
N PHE A 275 10.04 14.76 -24.37
CA PHE A 275 10.29 15.71 -25.47
C PHE A 275 9.44 15.34 -26.67
N ASP A 276 8.54 16.23 -27.04
CA ASP A 276 7.72 16.11 -28.25
C ASP A 276 8.64 16.23 -29.48
N GLU A 277 8.21 15.66 -30.63
CA GLU A 277 8.96 15.74 -31.89
C GLU A 277 9.25 17.18 -32.32
N ASP A 278 8.39 18.12 -31.93
CA ASP A 278 8.49 19.55 -32.20
C ASP A 278 9.35 20.31 -31.18
N SER A 279 9.88 19.63 -30.13
CA SER A 279 10.76 20.28 -29.16
C SER A 279 12.11 20.61 -29.79
N ASN A 280 12.64 21.83 -29.54
CA ASN A 280 13.98 22.22 -30.02
C ASN A 280 15.13 21.57 -29.22
N VAL A 281 14.90 20.40 -28.65
CA VAL A 281 15.87 19.63 -27.89
C VAL A 281 16.71 18.80 -28.85
N SER A 282 18.03 18.99 -28.83
CA SER A 282 18.94 18.25 -29.71
C SER A 282 18.98 16.76 -29.37
N GLU A 283 19.23 15.90 -30.37
CA GLU A 283 19.38 14.45 -30.16
C GLU A 283 20.51 14.11 -29.16
N LYS A 284 21.52 14.97 -29.05
CA LYS A 284 22.56 14.84 -28.03
C LYS A 284 21.99 15.12 -26.64
N SER A 285 21.21 16.19 -26.49
CA SER A 285 20.57 16.57 -25.22
C SER A 285 19.52 15.56 -24.75
N LYS A 286 18.89 14.83 -25.67
CA LYS A 286 17.97 13.72 -25.30
C LYS A 286 18.70 12.52 -24.69
N LYS A 287 20.02 12.43 -24.84
CA LYS A 287 20.85 11.27 -24.39
C LYS A 287 21.88 11.62 -23.34
N ASP A 288 22.17 12.90 -23.17
CA ASP A 288 23.23 13.39 -22.27
C ASP A 288 22.70 14.58 -21.45
N PRO A 289 22.59 14.43 -20.11
CA PRO A 289 22.08 15.48 -19.23
C PRO A 289 22.97 16.72 -19.23
N ILE A 290 24.28 16.55 -19.42
CA ILE A 290 25.23 17.68 -19.50
C ILE A 290 24.98 18.46 -20.79
N ALA A 291 24.75 17.76 -21.89
CA ALA A 291 24.42 18.42 -23.15
C ALA A 291 23.11 19.20 -23.09
N PHE A 292 22.13 18.68 -22.31
CA PHE A 292 20.87 19.37 -22.07
C PHE A 292 21.08 20.69 -21.31
N PHE A 293 21.81 20.68 -20.21
CA PHE A 293 22.13 21.88 -19.47
C PHE A 293 22.91 22.88 -20.34
N ASN A 294 23.93 22.44 -21.07
CA ASN A 294 24.66 23.31 -21.98
C ASN A 294 23.80 23.92 -23.08
N GLN A 295 22.69 23.29 -23.44
CA GLN A 295 21.78 23.82 -24.46
C GLN A 295 20.80 24.86 -23.89
N PHE A 296 20.32 24.68 -22.64
CA PHE A 296 19.21 25.44 -22.10
C PHE A 296 19.57 26.36 -20.93
N ASP A 297 20.66 26.13 -20.21
CA ASP A 297 21.19 27.01 -19.15
C ASP A 297 21.77 28.28 -19.81
N ALA A 298 20.94 29.28 -19.96
CA ALA A 298 21.27 30.49 -20.74
C ALA A 298 22.20 31.44 -19.99
N ASP A 299 22.03 31.53 -18.65
CA ASP A 299 22.81 32.42 -17.80
C ASP A 299 24.07 31.73 -17.18
N LYS A 300 24.21 30.42 -17.42
CA LYS A 300 25.34 29.57 -16.99
C LYS A 300 25.51 29.48 -15.46
N ASP A 301 24.44 29.56 -14.74
CA ASP A 301 24.43 29.43 -13.28
C ASP A 301 24.38 27.96 -12.80
N GLN A 302 24.41 27.00 -13.72
CA GLN A 302 24.32 25.55 -13.52
C GLN A 302 23.00 25.09 -12.95
N LYS A 303 21.94 25.86 -13.16
CA LYS A 303 20.57 25.56 -12.81
C LYS A 303 19.68 25.84 -14.02
N LEU A 304 18.48 25.27 -14.02
CA LEU A 304 17.48 25.54 -15.05
C LEU A 304 16.21 26.08 -14.36
N SER A 305 15.89 27.33 -14.62
CA SER A 305 14.62 27.90 -14.24
C SER A 305 13.50 27.37 -15.15
N LEU A 306 12.24 27.55 -14.75
CA LEU A 306 11.09 27.20 -15.59
C LEU A 306 11.09 27.93 -16.95
N LEU A 307 11.69 29.11 -17.02
CA LEU A 307 11.77 29.90 -18.25
C LEU A 307 12.78 29.29 -19.26
N GLU A 308 13.84 28.70 -18.77
CA GLU A 308 14.89 28.07 -19.57
C GLU A 308 14.48 26.68 -20.06
N PHE A 309 13.52 26.03 -19.39
CA PHE A 309 13.02 24.74 -19.86
C PHE A 309 12.34 24.85 -21.23
N PRO A 310 12.70 23.96 -22.18
CA PRO A 310 12.06 23.95 -23.50
C PRO A 310 10.56 23.67 -23.38
N ALA A 311 9.80 24.25 -24.29
CA ALA A 311 8.36 23.97 -24.42
C ALA A 311 8.19 22.46 -24.75
N SER A 312 7.80 21.66 -23.76
CA SER A 312 7.72 20.21 -23.85
C SER A 312 6.99 19.68 -22.63
N ARG A 313 6.64 18.39 -22.63
CA ARG A 313 6.10 17.72 -21.43
C ARG A 313 7.06 17.77 -20.24
N ALA A 314 8.36 17.91 -20.47
CA ALA A 314 9.32 18.13 -19.39
C ALA A 314 9.05 19.44 -18.66
N LYS A 315 8.62 20.51 -19.36
CA LYS A 315 8.22 21.77 -18.74
C LYS A 315 6.96 21.61 -17.87
N ASP A 316 5.99 20.83 -18.32
CA ASP A 316 4.79 20.50 -17.54
C ASP A 316 5.15 19.67 -16.30
N ALA A 317 6.21 18.86 -16.39
CA ALA A 317 6.73 18.05 -15.29
C ALA A 317 7.75 18.80 -14.41
N PHE A 318 8.03 20.07 -14.63
CA PHE A 318 9.08 20.83 -13.93
C PHE A 318 9.00 20.67 -12.40
N ASN A 319 7.81 20.85 -11.82
CA ASN A 319 7.60 20.71 -10.39
C ASN A 319 7.81 19.29 -9.83
N TYR A 320 7.91 18.29 -10.70
CA TYR A 320 8.28 16.92 -10.35
C TYR A 320 9.78 16.69 -10.39
N ILE A 321 10.45 17.44 -11.25
CA ILE A 321 11.89 17.37 -11.45
C ILE A 321 12.57 18.20 -10.37
N ASP A 322 12.10 19.40 -10.11
CA ASP A 322 12.48 20.25 -8.99
C ASP A 322 12.04 19.61 -7.66
N THR A 323 12.87 18.71 -7.15
CA THR A 323 12.53 17.90 -5.98
C THR A 323 12.66 18.66 -4.67
N ASN A 324 13.57 19.62 -4.60
CA ASN A 324 13.77 20.48 -3.44
C ASN A 324 12.82 21.69 -3.44
N ARG A 325 12.15 21.98 -4.59
CA ARG A 325 11.18 23.06 -4.80
C ARG A 325 11.72 24.44 -4.57
N ASP A 326 12.96 24.66 -4.92
CA ASP A 326 13.58 25.98 -4.88
C ASP A 326 13.29 26.84 -6.12
N GLY A 327 12.57 26.29 -7.11
CA GLY A 327 12.21 26.94 -8.37
C GLY A 327 13.20 26.75 -9.48
N PHE A 328 14.21 25.93 -9.25
CA PHE A 328 15.24 25.57 -10.21
C PHE A 328 15.43 24.06 -10.29
N VAL A 329 15.88 23.56 -11.42
CA VAL A 329 16.32 22.18 -11.59
C VAL A 329 17.83 22.17 -11.70
N ILE A 330 18.51 21.46 -10.81
CA ILE A 330 19.95 21.26 -10.82
C ILE A 330 20.32 19.91 -11.44
N MET A 331 21.61 19.70 -11.73
CA MET A 331 22.10 18.46 -12.36
C MET A 331 21.71 17.20 -11.56
N ASP A 332 21.76 17.27 -10.22
CA ASP A 332 21.42 16.14 -9.35
C ASP A 332 19.93 15.74 -9.43
N GLU A 333 19.06 16.66 -9.84
CA GLU A 333 17.63 16.41 -10.05
C GLU A 333 17.34 15.99 -11.50
N TRP A 334 18.14 16.46 -12.46
CA TRP A 334 17.96 16.20 -13.89
C TRP A 334 18.61 14.91 -14.36
N ALA A 335 19.88 14.67 -14.00
CA ALA A 335 20.64 13.50 -14.46
C ALA A 335 19.97 12.15 -14.14
N PRO A 336 19.28 11.98 -13.00
CA PRO A 336 18.53 10.75 -12.73
C PRO A 336 17.48 10.38 -13.78
N LEU A 337 16.93 11.34 -14.53
CA LEU A 337 15.99 11.05 -15.61
C LEU A 337 16.63 10.28 -16.76
N TYR A 338 17.93 10.43 -16.97
CA TYR A 338 18.71 9.74 -18.02
C TYR A 338 19.22 8.38 -17.57
N THR A 339 19.52 8.24 -16.28
CA THR A 339 20.11 7.02 -15.71
C THR A 339 19.08 6.11 -15.06
N ASN A 340 17.95 6.68 -14.63
CA ASN A 340 16.87 5.97 -13.92
C ASN A 340 15.95 5.21 -14.91
N GLN A 341 16.56 4.40 -15.78
CA GLN A 341 15.79 3.45 -16.57
C GLN A 341 15.32 2.32 -15.64
N PRO A 342 14.04 2.01 -15.57
CA PRO A 342 13.63 0.75 -14.97
C PRO A 342 14.37 -0.36 -15.72
N ASN A 343 14.98 -1.29 -15.01
CA ASN A 343 15.75 -2.41 -15.58
C ASN A 343 14.90 -3.30 -16.51
N ALA A 344 13.62 -3.01 -16.66
CA ALA A 344 12.70 -3.62 -17.60
C ALA A 344 11.51 -2.68 -17.85
N PRO A 345 10.93 -2.67 -19.07
CA PRO A 345 9.70 -1.93 -19.33
C PRO A 345 8.60 -2.42 -18.39
N GLY A 346 7.91 -1.49 -17.73
CA GLY A 346 6.78 -1.81 -16.89
C GLY A 346 5.62 -2.36 -17.73
N ARG A 347 4.92 -3.37 -17.23
CA ARG A 347 3.74 -3.92 -17.89
C ARG A 347 2.62 -4.19 -16.89
N ASN A 348 1.39 -4.00 -17.33
CA ASN A 348 0.20 -4.34 -16.53
C ASN A 348 0.05 -5.85 -16.44
N VAL A 349 0.34 -6.40 -15.28
CA VAL A 349 0.32 -7.83 -15.03
C VAL A 349 0.11 -8.12 -13.55
N MET A 350 -0.53 -9.23 -13.25
CA MET A 350 -0.50 -9.90 -11.95
C MET A 350 0.28 -11.18 -12.12
N LEU A 351 1.25 -11.43 -11.25
CA LEU A 351 2.08 -12.63 -11.24
C LEU A 351 1.73 -13.52 -10.06
N GLY A 352 1.74 -14.83 -10.28
CA GLY A 352 1.89 -15.83 -9.23
C GLY A 352 3.33 -16.34 -9.24
N ILE A 353 4.02 -16.18 -8.13
CA ILE A 353 5.47 -16.40 -8.00
C ILE A 353 5.70 -17.46 -6.93
N ALA A 354 6.35 -18.57 -7.27
CA ALA A 354 6.77 -19.55 -6.27
C ALA A 354 7.82 -18.92 -5.33
N THR A 355 7.64 -19.12 -4.01
CA THR A 355 8.62 -18.66 -3.04
C THR A 355 9.91 -19.48 -3.13
N GLY A 356 11.05 -18.85 -2.84
CA GLY A 356 12.35 -19.54 -2.87
C GLY A 356 13.32 -18.90 -3.86
N GLY A 357 14.53 -19.46 -3.93
CA GLY A 357 15.58 -18.97 -4.78
C GLY A 357 16.35 -17.77 -4.22
N THR A 358 17.29 -17.26 -5.01
CA THR A 358 18.15 -16.08 -4.74
C THR A 358 18.43 -15.37 -6.05
N GLY A 359 18.69 -14.05 -5.98
CA GLY A 359 18.94 -13.22 -7.16
C GLY A 359 17.66 -13.00 -8.00
N ASP A 360 17.81 -12.86 -9.31
CA ASP A 360 16.65 -12.71 -10.22
C ASP A 360 15.95 -14.06 -10.44
N ILE A 361 14.76 -14.20 -9.88
CA ILE A 361 13.94 -15.40 -9.97
C ILE A 361 12.84 -15.31 -11.03
N THR A 362 12.85 -14.30 -11.88
CA THR A 362 11.78 -14.04 -12.86
C THR A 362 11.51 -15.24 -13.77
N LYS A 363 12.58 -15.83 -14.30
CA LYS A 363 12.43 -16.95 -15.25
C LYS A 363 12.16 -18.29 -14.57
N SER A 364 12.62 -18.48 -13.34
CA SER A 364 12.56 -19.77 -12.63
C SER A 364 11.30 -19.93 -11.79
N ASN A 365 10.76 -18.83 -11.23
CA ASN A 365 9.74 -18.90 -10.19
C ASN A 365 8.39 -18.31 -10.58
N VAL A 366 8.27 -17.57 -11.70
CA VAL A 366 6.95 -17.11 -12.17
C VAL A 366 6.16 -18.30 -12.68
N LEU A 367 5.09 -18.64 -11.95
CA LEU A 367 4.21 -19.78 -12.25
C LEU A 367 3.18 -19.42 -13.33
N TRP A 368 2.64 -18.20 -13.24
CA TRP A 368 1.61 -17.72 -14.14
C TRP A 368 1.55 -16.20 -14.20
N GLU A 369 0.94 -15.71 -15.28
CA GLU A 369 0.66 -14.30 -15.53
C GLU A 369 -0.82 -14.09 -15.83
N LEU A 370 -1.40 -13.02 -15.27
CA LEU A 370 -2.74 -12.54 -15.62
C LEU A 370 -2.64 -11.11 -16.15
N LYS A 371 -3.26 -10.84 -17.33
CA LYS A 371 -3.16 -9.54 -18.02
C LYS A 371 -4.48 -8.77 -18.07
N LYS A 372 -5.58 -9.34 -17.59
CA LYS A 372 -6.92 -8.74 -17.62
C LYS A 372 -7.60 -8.80 -16.25
N GLY A 373 -8.42 -7.79 -15.93
CA GLY A 373 -9.13 -7.74 -14.66
C GLY A 373 -8.23 -7.41 -13.47
N LEU A 374 -7.21 -6.59 -13.72
CA LEU A 374 -6.18 -6.23 -12.74
C LEU A 374 -6.63 -5.08 -11.84
N PRO A 375 -6.29 -5.10 -10.55
CA PRO A 375 -6.55 -3.99 -9.65
C PRO A 375 -5.60 -2.80 -9.94
N TYR A 376 -6.06 -1.59 -9.62
CA TYR A 376 -5.24 -0.39 -9.66
C TYR A 376 -4.59 -0.14 -8.28
N VAL A 377 -5.40 -0.03 -7.23
CA VAL A 377 -4.94 0.26 -5.86
C VAL A 377 -5.16 -0.93 -4.93
N ALA A 378 -6.30 -1.61 -5.06
CA ALA A 378 -6.66 -2.71 -4.19
C ALA A 378 -5.66 -3.86 -4.27
N SER A 379 -5.19 -4.35 -3.12
CA SER A 379 -4.31 -5.51 -3.06
C SER A 379 -5.04 -6.81 -3.38
N PRO A 380 -4.38 -7.82 -3.95
CA PRO A 380 -4.97 -9.14 -4.17
C PRO A 380 -5.32 -9.79 -2.82
N LEU A 381 -6.32 -10.64 -2.83
CA LEU A 381 -6.70 -11.47 -1.69
C LEU A 381 -6.52 -12.95 -2.07
N ILE A 382 -5.73 -13.68 -1.29
CA ILE A 382 -5.65 -15.13 -1.41
C ILE A 382 -6.52 -15.74 -0.33
N TYR A 383 -7.54 -16.52 -0.74
CA TYR A 383 -8.41 -17.21 0.20
C TYR A 383 -8.86 -18.56 -0.34
N ARG A 384 -8.69 -19.63 0.42
CA ARG A 384 -9.07 -21.00 0.05
C ARG A 384 -8.51 -21.43 -1.31
N ASN A 385 -7.21 -21.23 -1.51
CA ASN A 385 -6.48 -21.53 -2.76
C ASN A 385 -6.99 -20.79 -4.01
N ARG A 386 -7.62 -19.63 -3.82
CA ARG A 386 -8.08 -18.75 -4.89
C ARG A 386 -7.54 -17.34 -4.68
N VAL A 387 -7.28 -16.68 -5.78
CA VAL A 387 -6.89 -15.27 -5.80
C VAL A 387 -8.09 -14.45 -6.26
N TYR A 388 -8.49 -13.48 -5.46
CA TYR A 388 -9.59 -12.57 -5.76
C TYR A 388 -9.04 -11.17 -6.01
N LEU A 389 -9.47 -10.54 -7.10
CA LEU A 389 -9.05 -9.22 -7.53
C LEU A 389 -10.28 -8.34 -7.73
N ALA A 390 -10.29 -7.17 -7.08
CA ALA A 390 -11.30 -6.13 -7.29
C ALA A 390 -10.68 -5.01 -8.16
N ALA A 391 -11.26 -4.75 -9.30
CA ALA A 391 -10.71 -3.82 -10.27
C ALA A 391 -11.66 -2.65 -10.58
N LYS A 392 -11.08 -1.54 -11.04
CA LYS A 392 -11.79 -0.38 -11.59
C LYS A 392 -12.89 -0.80 -12.56
N GLY A 393 -14.02 -0.11 -12.53
CA GLY A 393 -15.21 -0.46 -13.30
C GLY A 393 -16.14 -1.45 -12.62
N GLY A 394 -15.82 -1.87 -11.39
CA GLY A 394 -16.60 -2.84 -10.62
C GLY A 394 -16.44 -4.26 -11.12
N PHE A 395 -15.25 -4.61 -11.53
CA PHE A 395 -14.93 -5.95 -11.99
C PHE A 395 -14.30 -6.80 -10.90
N MET A 396 -14.81 -8.02 -10.75
CA MET A 396 -14.20 -9.06 -9.95
C MET A 396 -13.59 -10.15 -10.83
N THR A 397 -12.42 -10.60 -10.42
CA THR A 397 -11.73 -11.75 -11.03
C THR A 397 -11.36 -12.73 -9.94
N CYS A 398 -11.55 -14.03 -10.21
CA CYS A 398 -11.12 -15.10 -9.34
C CYS A 398 -10.34 -16.14 -10.15
N VAL A 399 -9.10 -16.43 -9.70
CA VAL A 399 -8.26 -17.43 -10.34
C VAL A 399 -7.77 -18.46 -9.33
N GLU A 400 -7.37 -19.63 -9.82
CA GLU A 400 -6.71 -20.65 -8.99
C GLU A 400 -5.29 -20.18 -8.60
N LEU A 401 -4.93 -20.33 -7.33
CA LEU A 401 -3.68 -19.83 -6.79
C LEU A 401 -2.43 -20.38 -7.49
N LYS A 402 -2.39 -21.68 -7.75
CA LYS A 402 -1.19 -22.33 -8.30
C LYS A 402 -1.00 -22.18 -9.79
N THR A 403 -2.10 -22.04 -10.55
CA THR A 403 -2.08 -22.09 -12.02
C THR A 403 -2.48 -20.77 -12.68
N GLY A 404 -3.09 -19.84 -11.93
CA GLY A 404 -3.66 -18.63 -12.49
C GLY A 404 -4.90 -18.87 -13.38
N LYS A 405 -5.38 -20.11 -13.48
CA LYS A 405 -6.55 -20.45 -14.30
C LYS A 405 -7.79 -19.76 -13.75
N PRO A 406 -8.51 -18.96 -14.57
CA PRO A 406 -9.68 -18.23 -14.08
C PRO A 406 -10.86 -19.18 -13.82
N PHE A 407 -11.50 -19.01 -12.65
CA PHE A 407 -12.84 -19.53 -12.38
C PHE A 407 -13.87 -18.55 -12.94
N TYR A 408 -13.64 -17.24 -12.76
CA TYR A 408 -14.32 -16.15 -13.43
C TYR A 408 -13.39 -14.96 -13.62
N GLN A 409 -13.62 -14.16 -14.65
CA GLN A 409 -12.76 -13.02 -14.99
C GLN A 409 -13.60 -11.84 -15.48
N LYS A 410 -13.40 -10.68 -14.83
CA LYS A 410 -14.11 -9.43 -15.13
C LYS A 410 -15.63 -9.55 -15.03
N GLU A 411 -16.13 -10.31 -14.07
CA GLU A 411 -17.56 -10.29 -13.75
C GLU A 411 -17.93 -8.99 -13.01
N ARG A 412 -19.11 -8.45 -13.29
CA ARG A 412 -19.52 -7.14 -12.84
C ARG A 412 -20.23 -7.19 -11.50
N LEU A 413 -19.85 -6.32 -10.56
CA LEU A 413 -20.55 -6.06 -9.31
C LEU A 413 -21.81 -5.17 -9.47
N GLY A 414 -22.02 -4.60 -10.65
CA GLY A 414 -23.15 -3.71 -10.92
C GLY A 414 -22.92 -2.23 -10.56
N VAL A 415 -21.81 -1.90 -9.91
CA VAL A 415 -21.43 -0.52 -9.57
C VAL A 415 -20.10 -0.19 -10.23
N GLY A 416 -20.12 0.70 -11.21
CA GLY A 416 -18.91 1.19 -11.87
C GLY A 416 -18.15 2.19 -11.01
N GLY A 417 -16.94 2.53 -11.44
CA GLY A 417 -16.04 3.49 -10.78
C GLY A 417 -14.83 2.85 -10.17
N GLU A 418 -14.20 3.52 -9.22
CA GLU A 418 -12.96 3.10 -8.58
C GLU A 418 -13.21 2.14 -7.42
N TYR A 419 -12.23 1.26 -7.16
CA TYR A 419 -12.15 0.31 -6.05
C TYR A 419 -10.77 0.43 -5.41
N TYR A 420 -10.65 1.27 -4.39
CA TYR A 420 -9.40 1.54 -3.69
C TYR A 420 -9.19 0.57 -2.52
N ALA A 421 -10.26 0.29 -1.78
CA ALA A 421 -10.24 -0.65 -0.68
C ALA A 421 -9.90 -2.06 -1.15
N SER A 422 -9.01 -2.73 -0.44
CA SER A 422 -8.68 -4.13 -0.72
C SER A 422 -9.81 -5.05 -0.26
N PRO A 423 -10.13 -6.11 -1.01
CA PRO A 423 -11.08 -7.12 -0.55
C PRO A 423 -10.55 -7.82 0.71
N ILE A 424 -11.45 -8.18 1.61
CA ILE A 424 -11.15 -9.00 2.79
C ILE A 424 -12.05 -10.22 2.83
N ALA A 425 -11.57 -11.30 3.45
CA ALA A 425 -12.32 -12.53 3.63
C ALA A 425 -12.74 -12.75 5.08
N VAL A 426 -13.96 -13.23 5.28
CA VAL A 426 -14.49 -13.63 6.58
C VAL A 426 -15.46 -14.80 6.42
N GLY A 427 -15.19 -15.92 7.09
CA GLY A 427 -16.01 -17.14 6.94
C GLY A 427 -16.14 -17.57 5.47
N ASP A 428 -17.36 -17.67 4.95
CA ASP A 428 -17.63 -18.04 3.56
C ASP A 428 -17.76 -16.84 2.61
N HIS A 429 -17.43 -15.63 3.06
CA HIS A 429 -17.71 -14.39 2.34
C HIS A 429 -16.48 -13.53 2.13
N LEU A 430 -16.58 -12.67 1.12
CA LEU A 430 -15.69 -11.57 0.86
C LEU A 430 -16.44 -10.26 1.09
N ILE A 431 -15.79 -9.27 1.67
CA ILE A 431 -16.27 -7.88 1.72
C ILE A 431 -15.48 -7.08 0.69
N VAL A 432 -16.18 -6.42 -0.23
CA VAL A 432 -15.61 -5.58 -1.28
C VAL A 432 -16.27 -4.22 -1.23
N CYS A 433 -15.48 -3.15 -1.16
CA CYS A 433 -15.99 -1.79 -1.09
C CYS A 433 -15.69 -1.02 -2.38
N ALA A 434 -16.75 -0.45 -2.98
CA ALA A 434 -16.63 0.51 -4.06
C ALA A 434 -16.38 1.92 -3.50
N HIS A 435 -15.57 2.72 -4.18
CA HIS A 435 -15.34 4.12 -3.82
C HIS A 435 -16.65 4.92 -3.68
N ARG A 436 -17.69 4.57 -4.44
CA ARG A 436 -19.02 5.22 -4.40
C ARG A 436 -19.85 4.92 -3.16
N GLY A 437 -19.28 4.17 -2.17
CA GLY A 437 -19.94 3.89 -0.90
C GLY A 437 -20.68 2.54 -0.86
N ASN A 438 -20.72 1.80 -1.97
CA ASN A 438 -21.30 0.47 -1.97
C ASN A 438 -20.38 -0.53 -1.29
N VAL A 439 -20.94 -1.37 -0.43
CA VAL A 439 -20.26 -2.48 0.25
C VAL A 439 -20.96 -3.76 -0.18
N PHE A 440 -20.22 -4.65 -0.79
CA PHE A 440 -20.69 -5.94 -1.28
C PHE A 440 -20.26 -7.05 -0.34
N LEU A 441 -21.19 -7.93 0.00
CA LEU A 441 -20.91 -9.23 0.58
C LEU A 441 -21.03 -10.27 -0.53
N ILE A 442 -19.92 -10.95 -0.85
CA ILE A 442 -19.82 -11.89 -1.95
C ILE A 442 -19.43 -13.24 -1.40
N LYS A 443 -19.99 -14.33 -1.91
CA LYS A 443 -19.60 -15.68 -1.53
C LYS A 443 -18.18 -16.00 -2.01
N ALA A 444 -17.34 -16.49 -1.12
CA ALA A 444 -15.98 -16.92 -1.44
C ALA A 444 -16.00 -18.27 -2.19
N SER A 445 -16.37 -18.25 -3.46
CA SER A 445 -16.61 -19.46 -4.28
C SER A 445 -16.00 -19.36 -5.68
N LYS A 446 -16.12 -20.43 -6.49
CA LYS A 446 -15.69 -20.49 -7.88
C LYS A 446 -16.65 -19.77 -8.85
N LYS A 447 -17.82 -19.36 -8.37
CA LYS A 447 -18.79 -18.54 -9.11
C LYS A 447 -18.99 -17.25 -8.33
N MET A 448 -19.11 -16.13 -9.00
CA MET A 448 -19.44 -14.87 -8.35
C MET A 448 -20.92 -14.89 -7.94
N GLU A 449 -21.17 -14.72 -6.65
CA GLU A 449 -22.50 -14.66 -6.07
C GLU A 449 -22.52 -13.52 -5.06
N ILE A 450 -23.28 -12.48 -5.37
CA ILE A 450 -23.50 -11.34 -4.47
C ILE A 450 -24.58 -11.73 -3.50
N VAL A 451 -24.25 -11.80 -2.22
CA VAL A 451 -25.18 -12.17 -1.12
C VAL A 451 -25.93 -10.95 -0.64
N HIS A 452 -25.22 -9.81 -0.53
CA HIS A 452 -25.80 -8.57 -0.02
C HIS A 452 -25.07 -7.36 -0.58
N VAL A 453 -25.80 -6.26 -0.73
CA VAL A 453 -25.24 -4.95 -1.11
C VAL A 453 -25.87 -3.88 -0.22
N THR A 454 -25.03 -3.09 0.41
CA THR A 454 -25.48 -1.85 1.07
C THR A 454 -24.72 -0.64 0.50
N ASN A 455 -25.27 0.57 0.71
CA ASN A 455 -24.61 1.81 0.31
C ASN A 455 -24.58 2.78 1.48
N LEU A 456 -23.39 3.16 1.93
CA LEU A 456 -23.18 4.10 3.02
C LEU A 456 -23.43 5.57 2.61
N LYS A 457 -23.63 5.84 1.29
CA LYS A 457 -23.79 7.18 0.70
C LYS A 457 -22.60 8.11 0.93
N GLU A 458 -21.46 7.54 1.23
CA GLU A 458 -20.18 8.23 1.46
C GLU A 458 -19.07 7.49 0.71
N LYS A 459 -18.06 8.22 0.25
CA LYS A 459 -16.92 7.64 -0.46
C LYS A 459 -16.12 6.72 0.48
N ILE A 460 -15.68 5.57 -0.02
CA ILE A 460 -14.85 4.63 0.73
C ILE A 460 -13.50 4.51 0.04
N TYR A 461 -12.42 4.78 0.77
CA TYR A 461 -11.03 4.59 0.35
C TYR A 461 -10.36 3.48 1.15
N ALA A 462 -10.69 3.38 2.42
CA ALA A 462 -10.06 2.51 3.39
C ALA A 462 -10.52 1.05 3.25
N THR A 463 -9.59 0.14 3.49
CA THR A 463 -9.89 -1.30 3.61
C THR A 463 -10.63 -1.55 4.92
N PRO A 464 -11.75 -2.31 4.91
CA PRO A 464 -12.48 -2.67 6.13
C PRO A 464 -11.64 -3.53 7.09
N ALA A 465 -12.04 -3.54 8.36
CA ALA A 465 -11.56 -4.49 9.36
C ALA A 465 -12.73 -5.34 9.90
N VAL A 466 -12.43 -6.56 10.29
CA VAL A 466 -13.41 -7.44 10.95
C VAL A 466 -12.82 -8.03 12.21
N VAL A 467 -13.50 -7.80 13.33
CA VAL A 467 -13.12 -8.32 14.65
C VAL A 467 -14.39 -8.67 15.44
N ASP A 468 -14.42 -9.84 16.05
CA ASP A 468 -15.53 -10.31 16.91
C ASP A 468 -16.89 -10.19 16.21
N SER A 469 -17.00 -10.71 14.99
CA SER A 469 -18.20 -10.65 14.15
C SER A 469 -18.73 -9.25 13.81
N LYS A 470 -17.92 -8.21 14.06
CA LYS A 470 -18.24 -6.81 13.74
C LYS A 470 -17.41 -6.32 12.58
N ILE A 471 -18.04 -5.59 11.67
CA ILE A 471 -17.43 -5.00 10.49
C ILE A 471 -17.19 -3.52 10.78
N TYR A 472 -15.97 -3.06 10.60
CA TYR A 472 -15.59 -1.65 10.75
C TYR A 472 -15.20 -1.10 9.38
N ILE A 473 -15.92 -0.05 8.95
CA ILE A 473 -15.72 0.58 7.64
C ILE A 473 -15.47 2.07 7.85
N ARG A 474 -14.34 2.56 7.36
CA ARG A 474 -14.07 3.98 7.30
C ARG A 474 -14.47 4.51 5.92
N SER A 475 -15.38 5.47 5.91
CA SER A 475 -15.73 6.32 4.77
C SER A 475 -14.97 7.64 4.83
N ALA A 476 -15.22 8.55 3.90
CA ALA A 476 -14.56 9.85 3.85
C ALA A 476 -14.78 10.70 5.12
N ASP A 477 -15.98 10.61 5.70
CA ASP A 477 -16.40 11.49 6.79
C ASP A 477 -16.67 10.74 8.10
N HIS A 478 -16.85 9.42 8.08
CA HIS A 478 -17.24 8.65 9.25
C HIS A 478 -16.51 7.30 9.36
N LEU A 479 -16.48 6.80 10.60
CA LEU A 479 -16.21 5.39 10.89
C LEU A 479 -17.50 4.73 11.35
N TRP A 480 -17.76 3.55 10.79
CA TRP A 480 -18.98 2.77 10.99
C TRP A 480 -18.64 1.43 11.63
N SER A 481 -19.49 0.98 12.56
CA SER A 481 -19.44 -0.37 13.12
C SER A 481 -20.77 -1.06 12.88
N PHE A 482 -20.71 -2.25 12.26
CA PHE A 482 -21.87 -3.12 12.03
C PHE A 482 -21.66 -4.45 12.73
N GLY A 483 -22.73 -5.01 13.28
CA GLY A 483 -22.67 -6.29 13.98
C GLY A 483 -23.93 -6.55 14.79
N GLU A 484 -23.90 -7.62 15.55
CA GLU A 484 -24.94 -7.95 16.53
C GLU A 484 -24.52 -7.50 17.91
#